data_0d3658cabbbdc829d87cac72c4cef733
#
_entry.id   0d3658cabbbdc829d87cac72c4cef733
#
_cell.length_a   1.000
_cell.length_b   1.000
_cell.length_c   1.000
_cell.angle_alpha   90.00
_cell.angle_beta   90.00
_cell.angle_gamma   90.00
#
_symmetry.space_group_name_H-M   'P 1'
#
loop_
_entity.id
_entity.type
_entity.pdbx_description
1 polymer ?
#
loop_
_entity_poly.entity_id
_entity_poly.type
_entity_poly.pdbx_seq_one_letter_code
_entity_poly.pdbx_strand_id
1 'polypeptide(L)'
;MTAKGTTKQGILDAALELFSVQGYEATSISQLAEAVGIRKASLYSHFENKQAILDALIQTTIGEYEKHSIFANADWDDPAFAKDKEHMTAEMAAQMFLGQIRYILHDPKISRARKMLTIEQFQNPQMAALQTKQNYTDVMGYFTGLVRFLIRQGRLKNSPYKRTINATAGSGYCLDQSLRPGAGAGE
;
A
#
# COMPACT_ATOMS: atom_id res chain seq x y z
N MET A 1 28.71 10.01 -15.36
CA MET A 1 27.68 8.94 -15.39
C MET A 1 28.21 7.81 -14.53
N THR A 2 27.85 7.76 -13.26
CA THR A 2 28.21 6.68 -12.35
C THR A 2 27.46 5.42 -12.81
N ALA A 3 28.20 4.36 -13.11
CA ALA A 3 27.64 3.03 -13.37
C ALA A 3 26.72 2.65 -12.21
N LYS A 4 25.40 2.72 -12.42
CA LYS A 4 24.41 2.16 -11.52
C LYS A 4 24.72 0.66 -11.45
N GLY A 5 25.29 0.24 -10.30
CA GLY A 5 25.86 -1.09 -10.15
C GLY A 5 24.89 -2.18 -10.60
N THR A 6 25.45 -3.16 -11.25
CA THR A 6 24.88 -4.45 -11.70
C THR A 6 24.36 -5.28 -10.51
N THR A 7 23.57 -4.65 -9.63
CA THR A 7 23.08 -5.25 -8.41
C THR A 7 21.60 -5.62 -8.58
N LYS A 8 21.17 -6.62 -7.85
CA LYS A 8 19.76 -7.01 -7.74
C LYS A 8 18.86 -5.80 -7.47
N GLN A 9 19.32 -4.85 -6.64
CA GLN A 9 18.59 -3.60 -6.36
C GLN A 9 18.47 -2.69 -7.59
N GLY A 10 19.52 -2.55 -8.41
CA GLY A 10 19.44 -1.75 -9.64
C GLY A 10 18.44 -2.28 -10.65
N ILE A 11 18.28 -3.62 -10.73
CA ILE A 11 17.24 -4.27 -11.55
C ILE A 11 15.85 -3.95 -11.00
N LEU A 12 15.67 -4.03 -9.67
CA LEU A 12 14.39 -3.71 -9.03
C LEU A 12 14.01 -2.23 -9.22
N ASP A 13 14.97 -1.31 -9.11
CA ASP A 13 14.72 0.11 -9.32
C ASP A 13 14.29 0.43 -10.75
N ALA A 14 14.96 -0.18 -11.75
CA ALA A 14 14.59 -0.07 -13.15
C ALA A 14 13.23 -0.72 -13.46
N ALA A 15 12.96 -1.87 -12.86
CA ALA A 15 11.66 -2.54 -12.99
C ALA A 15 10.53 -1.71 -12.39
N LEU A 16 10.74 -1.13 -11.21
CA LEU A 16 9.76 -0.24 -10.58
C LEU A 16 9.46 0.98 -11.47
N GLU A 17 10.48 1.55 -12.08
CA GLU A 17 10.31 2.67 -13.01
C GLU A 17 9.46 2.27 -14.21
N LEU A 18 9.83 1.20 -14.92
CA LEU A 18 9.13 0.74 -16.12
C LEU A 18 7.70 0.24 -15.79
N PHE A 19 7.53 -0.57 -14.75
CA PHE A 19 6.21 -1.09 -14.38
C PHE A 19 5.25 0.04 -13.92
N SER A 20 5.77 1.09 -13.28
CA SER A 20 4.96 2.23 -12.86
C SER A 20 4.49 3.13 -14.00
N VAL A 21 5.06 3.00 -15.19
CA VAL A 21 4.74 3.83 -16.37
C VAL A 21 3.92 3.06 -17.40
N GLN A 22 4.38 1.88 -17.79
CA GLN A 22 3.78 1.10 -18.87
C GLN A 22 3.14 -0.23 -18.41
N GLY A 23 3.26 -0.57 -17.13
CA GLY A 23 2.75 -1.82 -16.56
C GLY A 23 3.68 -3.02 -16.74
N TYR A 24 3.36 -4.09 -16.00
CA TYR A 24 4.13 -5.34 -16.01
C TYR A 24 4.09 -6.03 -17.37
N GLU A 25 2.90 -6.22 -17.95
CA GLU A 25 2.75 -6.97 -19.20
C GLU A 25 3.50 -6.33 -20.37
N ALA A 26 3.43 -5.01 -20.52
CA ALA A 26 4.08 -4.27 -21.59
C ALA A 26 5.61 -4.14 -21.42
N THR A 27 6.14 -4.50 -20.26
CA THR A 27 7.58 -4.43 -20.00
C THR A 27 8.28 -5.75 -20.33
N SER A 28 9.27 -5.71 -21.19
CA SER A 28 10.08 -6.87 -21.56
C SER A 28 11.37 -6.98 -20.74
N ILE A 29 11.92 -8.21 -20.63
CA ILE A 29 13.26 -8.43 -20.04
C ILE A 29 14.35 -7.67 -20.78
N SER A 30 14.17 -7.42 -22.10
CA SER A 30 15.10 -6.63 -22.89
C SER A 30 15.19 -5.18 -22.45
N GLN A 31 14.02 -4.56 -22.23
CA GLN A 31 13.93 -3.19 -21.73
C GLN A 31 14.50 -3.06 -20.32
N LEU A 32 14.26 -4.06 -19.44
CA LEU A 32 14.86 -4.09 -18.11
C LEU A 32 16.39 -4.18 -18.17
N ALA A 33 16.93 -5.08 -18.99
CA ALA A 33 18.37 -5.24 -19.16
C ALA A 33 19.02 -3.97 -19.73
N GLU A 34 18.37 -3.34 -20.72
CA GLU A 34 18.81 -2.07 -21.33
C GLU A 34 18.80 -0.93 -20.31
N ALA A 35 17.72 -0.79 -19.51
CA ALA A 35 17.58 0.25 -18.50
C ALA A 35 18.68 0.20 -17.42
N VAL A 36 19.18 -1.01 -17.12
CA VAL A 36 20.29 -1.22 -16.17
C VAL A 36 21.65 -1.18 -16.84
N GLY A 37 21.70 -1.29 -18.18
CA GLY A 37 22.95 -1.32 -18.96
C GLY A 37 23.66 -2.67 -18.90
N ILE A 38 22.91 -3.79 -18.81
CA ILE A 38 23.45 -5.15 -18.75
C ILE A 38 22.92 -6.02 -19.89
N ARG A 39 23.56 -7.17 -20.10
CA ARG A 39 23.03 -8.19 -21.02
C ARG A 39 21.89 -8.96 -20.37
N LYS A 40 20.94 -9.46 -21.17
CA LYS A 40 19.84 -10.32 -20.68
C LYS A 40 20.36 -11.51 -19.86
N ALA A 41 21.44 -12.15 -20.28
CA ALA A 41 22.05 -13.26 -19.55
C ALA A 41 22.46 -12.86 -18.13
N SER A 42 23.00 -11.64 -17.95
CA SER A 42 23.36 -11.12 -16.63
C SER A 42 22.13 -10.81 -15.78
N LEU A 43 21.01 -10.40 -16.39
CA LEU A 43 19.76 -10.20 -15.65
C LEU A 43 19.24 -11.55 -15.11
N TYR A 44 19.28 -12.61 -15.92
CA TYR A 44 18.86 -13.96 -15.51
C TYR A 44 19.75 -14.59 -14.43
N SER A 45 20.98 -14.09 -14.22
CA SER A 45 21.79 -14.51 -13.06
C SER A 45 21.28 -13.95 -11.72
N HIS A 46 20.46 -12.89 -11.76
CA HIS A 46 19.88 -12.27 -10.57
C HIS A 46 18.44 -12.67 -10.31
N PHE A 47 17.66 -12.91 -11.38
CA PHE A 47 16.25 -13.27 -11.32
C PHE A 47 15.93 -14.32 -12.37
N GLU A 48 15.30 -15.40 -11.96
CA GLU A 48 14.95 -16.53 -12.83
C GLU A 48 14.06 -16.13 -14.01
N ASN A 49 13.12 -15.22 -13.79
CA ASN A 49 12.18 -14.75 -14.78
C ASN A 49 11.61 -13.36 -14.41
N LYS A 50 10.77 -12.79 -15.28
CA LYS A 50 10.12 -11.49 -15.07
C LYS A 50 9.20 -11.51 -13.84
N GLN A 51 8.53 -12.64 -13.58
CA GLN A 51 7.67 -12.79 -12.40
C GLN A 51 8.45 -12.70 -11.09
N ALA A 52 9.63 -13.30 -11.02
CA ALA A 52 10.50 -13.21 -9.83
C ALA A 52 10.93 -11.75 -9.51
N ILE A 53 11.06 -10.91 -10.54
CA ILE A 53 11.31 -9.47 -10.35
C ILE A 53 10.07 -8.78 -9.76
N LEU A 54 8.89 -9.08 -10.28
CA LEU A 54 7.63 -8.54 -9.79
C LEU A 54 7.38 -8.94 -8.33
N ASP A 55 7.56 -10.21 -8.01
CA ASP A 55 7.38 -10.74 -6.65
C ASP A 55 8.33 -10.05 -5.66
N ALA A 56 9.60 -9.86 -6.05
CA ALA A 56 10.57 -9.13 -5.24
C ALA A 56 10.20 -7.65 -5.06
N LEU A 57 9.63 -6.99 -6.07
CA LEU A 57 9.11 -5.63 -5.96
C LEU A 57 7.91 -5.55 -5.03
N ILE A 58 6.98 -6.49 -5.10
CA ILE A 58 5.83 -6.55 -4.19
C ILE A 58 6.33 -6.67 -2.74
N GLN A 59 7.26 -7.59 -2.46
CA GLN A 59 7.82 -7.77 -1.12
C GLN A 59 8.55 -6.51 -0.63
N THR A 60 9.32 -5.86 -1.49
CA THR A 60 9.98 -4.59 -1.17
C THR A 60 8.96 -3.50 -0.85
N THR A 61 7.89 -3.41 -1.64
CA THR A 61 6.81 -2.43 -1.46
C THR A 61 6.07 -2.65 -0.14
N ILE A 62 5.78 -3.91 0.22
CA ILE A 62 5.18 -4.28 1.50
C ILE A 62 6.08 -3.83 2.65
N GLY A 63 7.37 -4.20 2.62
CA GLY A 63 8.32 -3.85 3.68
C GLY A 63 8.52 -2.35 3.86
N GLU A 64 8.58 -1.57 2.77
CA GLU A 64 8.65 -0.11 2.86
C GLU A 64 7.36 0.50 3.41
N TYR A 65 6.21 -0.02 3.04
CA TYR A 65 4.93 0.42 3.59
C TYR A 65 4.85 0.11 5.09
N GLU A 66 5.12 -1.11 5.52
CA GLU A 66 5.09 -1.51 6.93
C GLU A 66 6.08 -0.71 7.78
N LYS A 67 7.24 -0.36 7.22
CA LYS A 67 8.26 0.41 7.93
C LYS A 67 7.91 1.88 8.14
N HIS A 68 7.23 2.50 7.17
CA HIS A 68 7.07 3.95 7.13
C HIS A 68 5.61 4.44 7.26
N SER A 69 4.63 3.55 7.17
CA SER A 69 3.22 3.95 7.26
C SER A 69 2.77 4.11 8.71
N ILE A 70 2.27 5.31 9.03
CA ILE A 70 1.60 5.53 10.32
C ILE A 70 0.30 4.73 10.43
N PHE A 71 -0.31 4.34 9.31
CA PHE A 71 -1.55 3.60 9.27
C PHE A 71 -1.35 2.12 9.57
N ALA A 72 -0.26 1.52 9.05
CA ALA A 72 0.06 0.11 9.25
C ALA A 72 0.53 -0.21 10.68
N ASN A 73 1.16 0.78 11.34
CA ASN A 73 1.85 0.57 12.62
C ASN A 73 1.10 1.11 13.83
N ALA A 74 -0.12 1.61 13.66
CA ALA A 74 -0.90 2.15 14.77
C ALA A 74 -1.66 1.04 15.50
N ASP A 75 -1.20 0.67 16.66
CA ASP A 75 -1.93 -0.19 17.60
C ASP A 75 -2.48 0.63 18.77
N TRP A 76 -3.67 1.18 18.59
CA TRP A 76 -4.34 2.01 19.60
C TRP A 76 -4.81 1.23 20.84
N ASP A 77 -4.77 -0.09 20.82
CA ASP A 77 -5.12 -0.95 21.92
C ASP A 77 -3.87 -1.42 22.69
N ASP A 78 -2.66 -1.23 22.13
CA ASP A 78 -1.40 -1.38 22.85
C ASP A 78 -1.23 -0.23 23.87
N PRO A 79 -1.11 -0.54 25.19
CA PRO A 79 -0.92 0.47 26.23
C PRO A 79 0.33 1.34 26.04
N ALA A 80 1.42 0.78 25.49
CA ALA A 80 2.66 1.54 25.25
C ALA A 80 2.48 2.55 24.12
N PHE A 81 1.85 2.15 23.02
CA PHE A 81 1.51 3.04 21.91
C PHE A 81 0.53 4.13 22.38
N ALA A 82 -0.52 3.77 23.11
CA ALA A 82 -1.51 4.70 23.64
C ALA A 82 -0.87 5.74 24.57
N LYS A 83 0.06 5.31 25.45
CA LYS A 83 0.79 6.19 26.35
C LYS A 83 1.71 7.16 25.61
N ASP A 84 2.39 6.71 24.56
CA ASP A 84 3.23 7.57 23.70
C ASP A 84 2.40 8.69 23.05
N LYS A 85 1.14 8.44 22.76
CA LYS A 85 0.19 9.40 22.15
C LYS A 85 -0.68 10.18 23.15
N GLU A 86 -0.49 9.99 24.44
CA GLU A 86 -1.32 10.63 25.49
C GLU A 86 -1.36 12.15 25.38
N HIS A 87 -0.24 12.77 25.05
CA HIS A 87 -0.12 14.22 24.89
C HIS A 87 -0.26 14.72 23.46
N MET A 88 -0.65 13.86 22.52
CA MET A 88 -0.80 14.24 21.12
C MET A 88 -1.92 15.29 20.96
N THR A 89 -1.57 16.48 20.45
CA THR A 89 -2.55 17.53 20.11
C THR A 89 -3.15 17.30 18.72
N ALA A 90 -4.24 18.01 18.42
CA ALA A 90 -4.84 17.98 17.08
C ALA A 90 -3.86 18.46 16.00
N GLU A 91 -3.05 19.47 16.32
CA GLU A 91 -2.02 20.03 15.44
C GLU A 91 -0.92 19.00 15.16
N MET A 92 -0.46 18.28 16.19
CA MET A 92 0.53 17.20 16.02
C MET A 92 -0.03 16.09 15.16
N ALA A 93 -1.26 15.65 15.41
CA ALA A 93 -1.93 14.62 14.60
C ALA A 93 -2.09 15.07 13.14
N ALA A 94 -2.48 16.33 12.90
CA ALA A 94 -2.58 16.89 11.56
C ALA A 94 -1.23 16.94 10.85
N GLN A 95 -0.16 17.33 11.53
CA GLN A 95 1.19 17.35 10.95
C GLN A 95 1.70 15.95 10.61
N MET A 96 1.47 14.97 11.48
CA MET A 96 1.80 13.56 11.19
C MET A 96 1.06 13.06 9.95
N PHE A 97 -0.24 13.33 9.86
CA PHE A 97 -1.06 12.94 8.71
C PHE A 97 -0.60 13.62 7.42
N LEU A 98 -0.38 14.95 7.45
CA LEU A 98 0.14 15.69 6.29
C LEU A 98 1.53 15.21 5.87
N GLY A 99 2.39 14.88 6.83
CA GLY A 99 3.70 14.25 6.56
C GLY A 99 3.56 12.92 5.84
N GLN A 100 2.65 12.06 6.29
CA GLN A 100 2.35 10.78 5.64
C GLN A 100 1.83 10.97 4.21
N ILE A 101 0.90 11.90 3.99
CA ILE A 101 0.38 12.19 2.65
C ILE A 101 1.48 12.72 1.73
N ARG A 102 2.33 13.63 2.20
CA ARG A 102 3.48 14.11 1.42
C ARG A 102 4.43 12.97 1.06
N TYR A 103 4.74 12.09 1.99
CA TYR A 103 5.56 10.91 1.74
C TYR A 103 4.97 10.02 0.65
N ILE A 104 3.69 9.67 0.76
CA ILE A 104 3.00 8.82 -0.22
C ILE A 104 2.98 9.45 -1.62
N LEU A 105 2.80 10.77 -1.71
CA LEU A 105 2.63 11.45 -2.99
C LEU A 105 3.97 11.86 -3.63
N HIS A 106 4.96 12.23 -2.84
CA HIS A 106 6.16 12.90 -3.33
C HIS A 106 7.46 12.11 -3.18
N ASP A 107 7.52 11.09 -2.31
CA ASP A 107 8.67 10.19 -2.32
C ASP A 107 8.74 9.45 -3.66
N PRO A 108 9.85 9.54 -4.41
CA PRO A 108 9.92 9.01 -5.77
C PRO A 108 9.70 7.50 -5.84
N LYS A 109 10.17 6.73 -4.85
CA LYS A 109 10.06 5.28 -4.82
C LYS A 109 8.64 4.86 -4.45
N ILE A 110 8.09 5.47 -3.39
CA ILE A 110 6.73 5.17 -2.91
C ILE A 110 5.66 5.59 -3.92
N SER A 111 5.82 6.76 -4.54
CA SER A 111 4.91 7.22 -5.59
C SER A 111 4.89 6.28 -6.81
N ARG A 112 6.06 5.76 -7.24
CA ARG A 112 6.14 4.75 -8.30
C ARG A 112 5.52 3.42 -7.88
N ALA A 113 5.80 2.94 -6.67
CA ALA A 113 5.20 1.71 -6.14
C ALA A 113 3.67 1.80 -6.11
N ARG A 114 3.14 2.93 -5.65
CA ARG A 114 1.69 3.20 -5.67
C ARG A 114 1.10 3.19 -7.08
N LYS A 115 1.78 3.81 -8.06
CA LYS A 115 1.35 3.79 -9.47
C LYS A 115 1.35 2.37 -10.02
N MET A 116 2.41 1.60 -9.80
CA MET A 116 2.50 0.20 -10.21
C MET A 116 1.33 -0.62 -9.61
N LEU A 117 1.08 -0.53 -8.31
CA LEU A 117 -0.04 -1.20 -7.67
C LEU A 117 -1.39 -0.80 -8.28
N THR A 118 -1.57 0.50 -8.60
CA THR A 118 -2.80 1.02 -9.20
C THR A 118 -3.02 0.46 -10.62
N ILE A 119 -1.97 0.31 -11.41
CA ILE A 119 -2.07 -0.26 -12.77
C ILE A 119 -2.39 -1.75 -12.69
N GLU A 120 -1.68 -2.48 -11.84
CA GLU A 120 -1.71 -3.94 -11.82
C GLU A 120 -2.86 -4.55 -11.01
N GLN A 121 -3.55 -3.76 -10.17
CA GLN A 121 -4.61 -4.28 -9.28
C GLN A 121 -5.75 -5.00 -10.01
N PHE A 122 -6.01 -4.65 -11.26
CA PHE A 122 -7.11 -5.25 -12.03
C PHE A 122 -6.76 -6.62 -12.62
N GLN A 123 -5.48 -6.96 -12.70
CA GLN A 123 -4.99 -8.22 -13.27
C GLN A 123 -4.28 -9.11 -12.25
N ASN A 124 -3.84 -8.53 -11.12
CA ASN A 124 -3.10 -9.23 -10.08
C ASN A 124 -3.85 -9.18 -8.74
N PRO A 125 -4.47 -10.30 -8.29
CA PRO A 125 -5.23 -10.35 -7.04
C PRO A 125 -4.40 -9.98 -5.79
N GLN A 126 -3.10 -10.30 -5.76
CA GLN A 126 -2.23 -9.95 -4.65
C GLN A 126 -2.03 -8.43 -4.57
N MET A 127 -1.85 -7.77 -5.71
CA MET A 127 -1.74 -6.31 -5.76
C MET A 127 -3.07 -5.63 -5.44
N ALA A 128 -4.20 -6.18 -5.88
CA ALA A 128 -5.52 -5.70 -5.50
C ALA A 128 -5.73 -5.76 -3.97
N ALA A 129 -5.37 -6.88 -3.34
CA ALA A 129 -5.46 -7.04 -1.90
C ALA A 129 -4.55 -6.06 -1.14
N LEU A 130 -3.30 -5.87 -1.62
CA LEU A 130 -2.36 -4.92 -1.04
C LEU A 130 -2.86 -3.48 -1.18
N GLN A 131 -3.38 -3.11 -2.34
CA GLN A 131 -3.97 -1.80 -2.60
C GLN A 131 -5.17 -1.52 -1.67
N THR A 132 -6.05 -2.52 -1.51
CA THR A 132 -7.19 -2.44 -0.60
C THR A 132 -6.73 -2.30 0.85
N LYS A 133 -5.75 -3.10 1.27
CA LYS A 133 -5.18 -3.01 2.62
C LYS A 133 -4.63 -1.60 2.89
N GLN A 134 -3.75 -1.10 2.03
CA GLN A 134 -3.04 0.16 2.24
C GLN A 134 -3.97 1.40 2.18
N ASN A 135 -4.94 1.41 1.27
CA ASN A 135 -5.78 2.59 1.04
C ASN A 135 -7.06 2.61 1.88
N TYR A 136 -7.54 1.45 2.32
CA TYR A 136 -8.82 1.37 3.03
C TYR A 136 -8.69 0.73 4.40
N THR A 137 -8.22 -0.51 4.50
CA THR A 137 -8.25 -1.27 5.76
C THR A 137 -7.40 -0.61 6.84
N ASP A 138 -6.14 -0.30 6.53
CA ASP A 138 -5.21 0.29 7.49
C ASP A 138 -5.59 1.74 7.82
N VAL A 139 -6.03 2.52 6.83
CA VAL A 139 -6.50 3.91 7.03
C VAL A 139 -7.74 3.95 7.90
N MET A 140 -8.73 3.11 7.62
CA MET A 140 -9.96 3.03 8.43
C MET A 140 -9.67 2.51 9.83
N GLY A 141 -8.79 1.51 9.96
CA GLY A 141 -8.32 1.00 11.24
C GLY A 141 -7.68 2.10 12.09
N TYR A 142 -6.76 2.86 11.49
CA TYR A 142 -6.10 3.99 12.14
C TYR A 142 -7.10 5.01 12.68
N PHE A 143 -8.00 5.53 11.85
CA PHE A 143 -8.96 6.55 12.29
C PHE A 143 -9.99 6.02 13.28
N THR A 144 -10.43 4.78 13.12
CA THR A 144 -11.33 4.13 14.09
C THR A 144 -10.66 4.02 15.45
N GLY A 145 -9.41 3.57 15.49
CA GLY A 145 -8.63 3.46 16.72
C GLY A 145 -8.36 4.82 17.35
N LEU A 146 -7.97 5.83 16.55
CA LEU A 146 -7.78 7.19 17.03
C LEU A 146 -9.03 7.77 17.68
N VAL A 147 -10.19 7.63 17.04
CA VAL A 147 -11.45 8.12 17.61
C VAL A 147 -11.77 7.41 18.93
N ARG A 148 -11.61 6.09 19.01
CA ARG A 148 -11.79 5.32 20.24
C ARG A 148 -10.83 5.79 21.34
N PHE A 149 -9.56 6.01 21.00
CA PHE A 149 -8.55 6.52 21.92
C PHE A 149 -8.95 7.90 22.47
N LEU A 150 -9.34 8.85 21.62
CA LEU A 150 -9.75 10.20 22.05
C LEU A 150 -11.02 10.18 22.92
N ILE A 151 -11.94 9.25 22.67
CA ILE A 151 -13.12 9.05 23.55
C ILE A 151 -12.69 8.51 24.91
N ARG A 152 -11.79 7.51 24.97
CA ARG A 152 -11.25 6.98 26.23
C ARG A 152 -10.55 8.05 27.06
N GLN A 153 -9.87 8.99 26.39
CA GLN A 153 -9.21 10.13 27.05
C GLN A 153 -10.18 11.27 27.44
N GLY A 154 -11.48 11.14 27.20
CA GLY A 154 -12.46 12.19 27.48
C GLY A 154 -12.34 13.44 26.58
N ARG A 155 -11.52 13.38 25.53
CA ARG A 155 -11.26 14.50 24.60
C ARG A 155 -12.30 14.62 23.49
N LEU A 156 -13.04 13.54 23.24
CA LEU A 156 -14.21 13.52 22.35
C LEU A 156 -15.43 13.01 23.14
N LYS A 157 -16.55 13.72 22.99
CA LYS A 157 -17.83 13.25 23.53
C LYS A 157 -18.29 12.01 22.77
N ASN A 158 -18.81 11.05 23.51
CA ASN A 158 -19.40 9.83 22.97
C ASN A 158 -20.70 10.18 22.23
N SER A 159 -20.63 10.52 20.95
CA SER A 159 -21.78 10.83 20.09
C SER A 159 -22.41 9.55 19.53
N PRO A 160 -23.72 9.52 19.15
CA PRO A 160 -24.38 8.34 18.57
C PRO A 160 -23.75 7.80 17.27
N TYR A 161 -22.71 8.43 16.73
CA TYR A 161 -21.82 7.90 15.69
C TYR A 161 -21.21 6.52 16.05
N LYS A 162 -21.31 6.08 17.29
CA LYS A 162 -20.90 4.74 17.74
C LYS A 162 -21.53 3.59 16.96
N ARG A 163 -22.73 3.78 16.42
CA ARG A 163 -23.41 2.71 15.66
C ARG A 163 -22.77 2.44 14.31
N THR A 164 -22.30 3.47 13.62
CA THR A 164 -21.71 3.35 12.29
C THR A 164 -20.29 2.76 12.35
N ILE A 165 -19.45 3.21 13.30
CA ILE A 165 -18.06 2.73 13.42
C ILE A 165 -18.01 1.27 13.89
N ASN A 166 -18.88 0.87 14.84
CA ASN A 166 -18.93 -0.53 15.31
C ASN A 166 -19.56 -1.49 14.29
N ALA A 167 -20.48 -1.02 13.46
CA ALA A 167 -21.04 -1.81 12.36
C ALA A 167 -20.01 -2.11 11.27
N THR A 168 -19.10 -1.17 11.00
CA THR A 168 -18.04 -1.35 9.99
C THR A 168 -16.88 -2.24 10.48
N ALA A 169 -16.63 -2.27 11.79
CA ALA A 169 -15.55 -3.09 12.37
C ALA A 169 -15.97 -4.55 12.65
N GLY A 170 -17.28 -4.84 12.72
CA GLY A 170 -17.83 -6.17 13.01
C GLY A 170 -18.34 -6.95 11.80
N SER A 171 -18.60 -6.26 10.68
CA SER A 171 -18.96 -6.92 9.44
C SER A 171 -17.71 -6.98 8.55
N GLY A 172 -17.02 -8.13 8.55
CA GLY A 172 -16.23 -8.48 7.36
C GLY A 172 -17.12 -8.16 6.16
N TYR A 173 -16.59 -7.43 5.20
CA TYR A 173 -17.30 -7.08 3.96
C TYR A 173 -17.92 -8.33 3.33
N CYS A 174 -19.14 -8.68 3.71
CA CYS A 174 -20.03 -9.45 2.86
C CYS A 174 -20.42 -8.49 1.73
N LEU A 175 -19.70 -8.61 0.62
CA LEU A 175 -20.22 -8.13 -0.66
C LEU A 175 -21.60 -8.76 -0.83
N ASP A 176 -22.63 -7.94 -0.72
CA ASP A 176 -23.99 -8.33 -1.02
C ASP A 176 -24.04 -8.95 -2.42
N GLN A 177 -24.26 -10.27 -2.48
CA GLN A 177 -24.37 -11.03 -3.73
C GLN A 177 -25.64 -10.69 -4.52
N SER A 178 -26.46 -9.74 -4.06
CA SER A 178 -27.70 -9.30 -4.71
C SER A 178 -27.50 -8.41 -5.93
N LEU A 179 -26.26 -7.97 -6.22
CA LEU A 179 -25.90 -7.18 -7.41
C LEU A 179 -25.36 -8.03 -8.57
N ARG A 180 -25.77 -9.29 -8.73
CA ARG A 180 -25.57 -9.98 -9.99
C ARG A 180 -26.60 -9.44 -10.99
N PRO A 181 -26.17 -8.91 -12.16
CA PRO A 181 -27.11 -8.62 -13.24
C PRO A 181 -27.78 -9.93 -13.62
N GLY A 182 -29.12 -9.93 -13.59
CA GLY A 182 -29.94 -11.08 -13.88
C GLY A 182 -29.58 -11.69 -15.23
N ALA A 183 -29.33 -12.99 -15.23
CA ALA A 183 -29.34 -13.80 -16.44
C ALA A 183 -30.72 -13.66 -17.07
N GLY A 184 -30.79 -13.00 -18.24
CA GLY A 184 -31.99 -12.89 -19.03
C GLY A 184 -32.50 -14.30 -19.34
N ALA A 185 -33.73 -14.56 -18.91
CA ALA A 185 -34.49 -15.72 -19.38
C ALA A 185 -34.76 -15.54 -20.89
N GLY A 186 -34.30 -16.48 -21.67
CA GLY A 186 -34.74 -16.61 -23.05
C GLY A 186 -36.14 -17.15 -23.11
N GLU A 187 -36.92 -16.63 -24.01
CA GLU A 187 -37.88 -17.27 -24.88
C GLU A 187 -37.70 -16.69 -26.28
#